data_59a427fff65dfa64931c9e67c1196f6c
#
_entry.id   59a427fff65dfa64931c9e67c1196f6c
#
_cell.length_a   1.000
_cell.length_b   1.000
_cell.length_c   1.000
_cell.angle_alpha   90.00
_cell.angle_beta   90.00
_cell.angle_gamma   90.00
#
_symmetry.space_group_name_H-M   'P 1'
#
loop_
_entity.id
_entity.type
_entity.pdbx_description
1 polymer ?
#
loop_
_entity_poly.entity_id
_entity_poly.type
_entity_poly.pdbx_seq_one_letter_code
_entity_poly.pdbx_strand_id
1 'polypeptide(L)'
;MKYVVMWETRQSTSEETQARGLQVFSKWSPSEGTDFQQFLGRVDGRGGFAVVETGDPALVAKDMAMFGPFFEFSLYPVLEIAETAGIGMEAVQMRASIS
;
A
#
# COMPACT_ATOMS: atom_id res chain seq x y z
N MET A 1 5.83 -3.59 -11.15
CA MET A 1 5.51 -4.32 -9.91
C MET A 1 4.33 -3.67 -9.22
N LYS A 2 3.39 -4.47 -8.77
CA LYS A 2 2.18 -3.99 -8.11
C LYS A 2 2.33 -4.10 -6.59
N TYR A 3 1.87 -3.06 -5.89
CA TYR A 3 1.91 -2.99 -4.43
C TYR A 3 0.52 -2.69 -3.87
N VAL A 4 0.21 -3.30 -2.73
CA VAL A 4 -0.94 -2.89 -1.93
C VAL A 4 -0.40 -2.07 -0.76
N VAL A 5 -0.89 -0.84 -0.64
CA VAL A 5 -0.57 0.06 0.46
C VAL A 5 -1.78 0.15 1.36
N MET A 6 -1.58 -0.08 2.64
CA MET A 6 -2.62 0.09 3.66
C MET A 6 -2.16 1.14 4.65
N TRP A 7 -3.06 2.00 5.07
CA TRP A 7 -2.73 2.97 6.11
C TRP A 7 -3.85 3.04 7.14
N GLU A 8 -3.44 3.37 8.35
CA GLU A 8 -4.34 3.50 9.48
C GLU A 8 -3.89 4.67 10.33
N THR A 9 -4.84 5.43 10.88
CA THR A 9 -4.53 6.56 11.73
C THR A 9 -3.78 6.10 12.97
N ARG A 10 -2.82 6.90 13.41
CA ARG A 10 -2.09 6.62 14.66
C ARG A 10 -3.02 6.76 15.86
N GLN A 11 -2.77 5.98 16.91
CA GLN A 11 -3.62 5.91 18.10
C GLN A 11 -3.81 7.26 18.79
N SER A 12 -2.80 8.11 18.76
CA SER A 12 -2.82 9.40 19.47
C SER A 12 -3.16 10.58 18.55
N THR A 13 -3.96 10.34 17.52
CA THR A 13 -4.36 11.39 16.59
C THR A 13 -5.27 12.42 17.25
N SER A 14 -4.87 13.70 17.18
CA SER A 14 -5.67 14.83 17.61
C SER A 14 -6.38 15.47 16.41
N GLU A 15 -7.34 16.36 16.70
CA GLU A 15 -7.96 17.17 15.65
C GLU A 15 -6.94 17.99 14.86
N GLU A 16 -5.95 18.56 15.53
CA GLU A 16 -4.88 19.32 14.88
C GLU A 16 -4.08 18.46 13.92
N THR A 17 -3.70 17.27 14.35
CA THR A 17 -2.96 16.33 13.51
C THR A 17 -3.79 15.91 12.32
N GLN A 18 -5.07 15.62 12.53
CA GLN A 18 -5.98 15.25 11.45
C GLN A 18 -6.12 16.39 10.44
N ALA A 19 -6.31 17.60 10.90
CA ALA A 19 -6.43 18.78 10.03
C ALA A 19 -5.15 19.00 9.22
N ARG A 20 -3.99 18.82 9.85
CA ARG A 20 -2.70 18.95 9.16
C ARG A 20 -2.53 17.88 8.08
N GLY A 21 -2.91 16.64 8.38
CA GLY A 21 -2.88 15.54 7.40
C GLY A 21 -3.74 15.84 6.19
N LEU A 22 -4.94 16.40 6.40
CA LEU A 22 -5.82 16.78 5.31
C LEU A 22 -5.25 17.93 4.47
N GLN A 23 -4.58 18.90 5.10
CA GLN A 23 -3.88 19.96 4.39
C GLN A 23 -2.77 19.41 3.48
N VAL A 24 -1.95 18.50 4.02
CA VAL A 24 -0.88 17.87 3.23
C VAL A 24 -1.49 17.11 2.06
N PHE A 25 -2.54 16.34 2.30
CA PHE A 25 -3.23 15.59 1.25
C PHE A 25 -3.75 16.51 0.15
N SER A 26 -4.31 17.66 0.50
CA SER A 26 -4.87 18.60 -0.48
C SER A 26 -3.81 19.19 -1.42
N LYS A 27 -2.55 19.19 -1.00
CA LYS A 27 -1.41 19.74 -1.76
C LYS A 27 -0.53 18.68 -2.39
N TRP A 28 -0.75 17.42 -2.04
CA TRP A 28 0.05 16.30 -2.51
C TRP A 28 -0.49 15.77 -3.82
N SER A 29 0.43 15.29 -4.65
CA SER A 29 0.12 14.48 -5.83
C SER A 29 1.00 13.25 -5.81
N PRO A 30 0.52 12.11 -6.31
CA PRO A 30 1.36 10.93 -6.44
C PRO A 30 2.62 11.21 -7.25
N SER A 31 3.73 10.58 -6.87
CA SER A 31 4.99 10.71 -7.60
C SER A 31 4.81 10.29 -9.05
N GLU A 32 5.44 11.04 -9.95
CA GLU A 32 5.48 10.67 -11.36
C GLU A 32 6.15 9.31 -11.51
N GLY A 33 5.56 8.42 -12.30
CA GLY A 33 6.03 7.04 -12.44
C GLY A 33 5.29 6.04 -11.56
N THR A 34 4.30 6.49 -10.79
CA THR A 34 3.39 5.63 -10.06
C THR A 34 2.00 5.67 -10.71
N ASP A 35 1.36 4.52 -10.79
CA ASP A 35 -0.01 4.41 -11.29
C ASP A 35 -0.90 3.89 -10.17
N PHE A 36 -1.73 4.77 -9.60
CA PHE A 36 -2.70 4.43 -8.58
C PHE A 36 -3.93 3.82 -9.25
N GLN A 37 -3.99 2.51 -9.28
CA GLN A 37 -5.09 1.77 -9.90
C GLN A 37 -6.35 1.81 -9.05
N GLN A 38 -6.19 1.82 -7.73
CA GLN A 38 -7.28 2.01 -6.76
C GLN A 38 -6.77 2.86 -5.61
N PHE A 39 -7.65 3.70 -5.08
CA PHE A 39 -7.35 4.57 -3.95
C PHE A 39 -8.64 4.73 -3.15
N LEU A 40 -8.76 3.98 -2.05
CA LEU A 40 -10.01 3.78 -1.34
C LEU A 40 -9.87 4.16 0.12
N GLY A 41 -10.80 4.97 0.61
CA GLY A 41 -10.91 5.26 2.03
C GLY A 41 -11.83 4.26 2.74
N ARG A 42 -11.49 3.91 3.97
CA ARG A 42 -12.34 3.07 4.81
C ARG A 42 -13.58 3.85 5.22
N VAL A 43 -14.70 3.16 5.30
CA VAL A 43 -15.98 3.79 5.71
C VAL A 43 -15.90 4.32 7.14
N ASP A 44 -15.09 3.70 8.00
CA ASP A 44 -14.91 4.17 9.39
C ASP A 44 -14.01 5.40 9.50
N GLY A 45 -13.43 5.88 8.39
CA GLY A 45 -12.58 7.06 8.37
C GLY A 45 -11.20 6.87 8.98
N ARG A 46 -10.81 5.64 9.32
CA ARG A 46 -9.57 5.37 10.07
C ARG A 46 -8.40 4.99 9.20
N GLY A 47 -8.54 5.03 7.90
CA GLY A 47 -7.47 4.69 6.99
C GLY A 47 -7.99 4.34 5.61
N GLY A 48 -7.20 3.58 4.87
CA GLY A 48 -7.58 3.20 3.53
C GLY A 48 -6.61 2.23 2.88
N PHE A 49 -6.81 2.04 1.60
CA PHE A 49 -6.07 1.10 0.77
C PHE A 49 -5.76 1.74 -0.56
N ALA A 50 -4.59 1.42 -1.10
CA ALA A 50 -4.26 1.78 -2.47
C ALA A 50 -3.65 0.58 -3.17
N VAL A 51 -3.91 0.48 -4.47
CA VAL A 51 -3.22 -0.47 -5.34
C VAL A 51 -2.41 0.36 -6.30
N VAL A 52 -1.08 0.20 -6.26
CA VAL A 52 -0.14 1.04 -6.99
C VAL A 52 0.76 0.18 -7.87
N GLU A 53 0.85 0.53 -9.15
CA GLU A 53 1.81 -0.07 -10.08
C GLU A 53 2.97 0.89 -10.29
N THR A 54 4.19 0.41 -10.15
CA THR A 54 5.40 1.19 -10.42
C THR A 54 6.59 0.27 -10.70
N GLY A 55 7.53 0.76 -11.50
CA GLY A 55 8.83 0.11 -11.70
C GLY A 55 9.86 0.47 -10.63
N ASP A 56 9.54 1.43 -9.76
CA ASP A 56 10.47 1.93 -8.74
C ASP A 56 9.77 2.04 -7.37
N PRO A 57 9.98 1.08 -6.48
CA PRO A 57 9.36 1.10 -5.15
C PRO A 57 9.76 2.30 -4.30
N ALA A 58 10.89 2.96 -4.60
CA ALA A 58 11.29 4.17 -3.88
C ALA A 58 10.27 5.30 -4.06
N LEU A 59 9.56 5.33 -5.18
CA LEU A 59 8.50 6.33 -5.41
C LEU A 59 7.33 6.13 -4.46
N VAL A 60 6.95 4.90 -4.21
CA VAL A 60 5.90 4.57 -3.23
C VAL A 60 6.35 4.95 -1.82
N ALA A 61 7.60 4.62 -1.47
CA ALA A 61 8.16 4.98 -0.17
C ALA A 61 8.17 6.50 0.04
N LYS A 62 8.52 7.26 -1.01
CA LYS A 62 8.50 8.73 -0.97
C LYS A 62 7.10 9.26 -0.69
N ASP A 63 6.08 8.72 -1.37
CA ASP A 63 4.70 9.15 -1.17
C ASP A 63 4.22 8.81 0.24
N MET A 64 4.54 7.61 0.75
CA MET A 64 4.19 7.22 2.11
C MET A 64 4.87 8.11 3.15
N ALA A 65 6.12 8.51 2.91
CA ALA A 65 6.88 9.35 3.84
C ALA A 65 6.22 10.71 4.07
N MET A 66 5.52 11.24 3.07
CA MET A 66 4.77 12.50 3.22
C MET A 66 3.70 12.42 4.32
N PHE A 67 3.16 11.22 4.56
CA PHE A 67 2.08 11.01 5.50
C PHE A 67 2.49 10.25 6.75
N GLY A 68 3.78 9.95 6.89
CA GLY A 68 4.29 9.18 8.00
C GLY A 68 3.92 9.71 9.40
N PRO A 69 3.91 11.05 9.62
CA PRO A 69 3.48 11.57 10.91
C PRO A 69 2.02 11.30 11.26
N PHE A 70 1.18 11.02 10.27
CA PHE A 70 -0.27 10.92 10.44
C PHE A 70 -0.79 9.49 10.47
N PHE A 71 -0.10 8.59 9.77
CA PHE A 71 -0.58 7.22 9.57
C PHE A 71 0.52 6.20 9.79
N GLU A 72 0.10 5.03 10.20
CA GLU A 72 0.92 3.82 10.11
C GLU A 72 0.62 3.15 8.78
N PHE A 73 1.69 2.77 8.08
CA PHE A 73 1.60 2.17 6.75
C PHE A 73 2.03 0.71 6.76
N SER A 74 1.35 -0.07 5.93
CA SER A 74 1.80 -1.41 5.55
C SER A 74 1.88 -1.47 4.05
N LEU A 75 2.95 -2.06 3.53
CA LEU A 75 3.21 -2.15 2.09
C LEU A 75 3.50 -3.60 1.73
N TYR A 76 2.76 -4.11 0.75
CA TYR A 76 2.92 -5.48 0.29
C TYR A 76 3.14 -5.51 -1.22
N PRO A 77 4.27 -6.05 -1.69
CA PRO A 77 4.37 -6.40 -3.11
C PRO A 77 3.45 -7.58 -3.38
N VAL A 78 2.72 -7.52 -4.47
CA VAL A 78 1.72 -8.54 -4.80
C VAL A 78 1.86 -9.00 -6.23
N LEU A 79 1.40 -10.22 -6.49
CA LEU A 79 1.26 -10.79 -7.81
C LEU A 79 -0.22 -11.05 -8.08
N GLU A 80 -0.58 -11.24 -9.34
CA GLU A 80 -1.93 -11.69 -9.67
C GLU A 80 -2.19 -13.06 -9.04
N ILE A 81 -3.43 -13.31 -8.64
CA ILE A 81 -3.77 -14.54 -7.93
C ILE A 81 -3.42 -15.79 -8.74
N ALA A 82 -3.55 -15.73 -10.05
CA ALA A 82 -3.19 -16.85 -10.92
C ALA A 82 -1.71 -17.20 -10.84
N GLU A 83 -0.83 -16.18 -10.71
CA GLU A 83 0.61 -16.39 -10.56
C GLU A 83 0.93 -17.07 -9.24
N THR A 84 0.35 -16.59 -8.13
CA THR A 84 0.58 -17.19 -6.81
C THR A 84 0.02 -18.61 -6.74
N ALA A 85 -1.12 -18.86 -7.36
CA ALA A 85 -1.68 -20.21 -7.46
C ALA A 85 -0.76 -21.16 -8.23
N GLY A 86 -0.18 -20.70 -9.35
CA GLY A 86 0.79 -21.46 -10.13
C GLY A 86 2.04 -21.81 -9.32
N ILE A 87 2.58 -20.84 -8.59
CA ILE A 87 3.73 -21.05 -7.69
C ILE A 87 3.38 -22.09 -6.63
N GLY A 88 2.17 -22.01 -6.07
CA GLY A 88 1.69 -22.99 -5.09
C GLY A 88 1.63 -24.40 -5.65
N MET A 89 1.16 -24.56 -6.88
CA MET A 89 1.13 -25.86 -7.55
C MET A 89 2.52 -26.41 -7.80
N GLU A 90 3.46 -25.56 -8.22
CA GLU A 90 4.87 -25.98 -8.39
C GLU A 90 5.44 -26.46 -7.05
N ALA A 91 5.15 -25.77 -5.96
CA ALA A 91 5.60 -26.16 -4.63
C ALA A 91 5.02 -27.51 -4.21
N VAL A 92 3.76 -27.77 -4.50
CA VAL A 92 3.11 -29.07 -4.24
C VAL A 92 3.84 -30.19 -5.00
N GLN A 93 4.12 -29.96 -6.28
CA GLN A 93 4.81 -30.93 -7.12
C GLN A 93 6.24 -31.18 -6.64
N MET A 94 6.94 -30.11 -6.24
CA MET A 94 8.29 -30.23 -5.71
C MET A 94 8.32 -31.04 -4.41
N ARG A 95 7.40 -30.76 -3.48
CA ARG A 95 7.32 -31.53 -2.24
C ARG A 95 7.02 -33.00 -2.50
N ALA A 96 6.17 -33.30 -3.47
CA ALA A 96 5.84 -34.68 -3.85
C ALA A 96 7.05 -35.44 -4.39
N SER A 97 8.02 -34.74 -5.00
CA SER A 97 9.24 -35.36 -5.51
C SER A 97 10.30 -35.63 -4.42
N ILE A 98 10.11 -35.09 -3.24
CA ILE A 98 11.02 -35.30 -2.10
C ILE A 98 10.51 -36.47 -1.28
N SER A 99 11.33 -37.52 -1.19
CA SER A 99 10.96 -38.73 -0.46
C SER A 99 11.46 -38.72 0.97
#